data_40fe85d79c63541a50e01f20b43b27cf
#
_entry.id   40fe85d79c63541a50e01f20b43b27cf
#
_cell.length_a   1.000
_cell.length_b   1.000
_cell.length_c   1.000
_cell.angle_alpha   90.00
_cell.angle_beta   90.00
_cell.angle_gamma   90.00
#
_symmetry.space_group_name_H-M   'P 1'
#
loop_
_entity.id
_entity.type
_entity.pdbx_description
1 polymer ?
#
loop_
_entity_poly.entity_id
_entity_poly.type
_entity_poly.pdbx_seq_one_letter_code
_entity_poly.pdbx_strand_id
1 'polypeptide(L)'
;IDALGVIAYNLKKAMGEPFTIGVTGTNGKTSVTKLTAEILKQSFNVSTTIGNFNNDIGLPLSIFKAFNNETDKCVYELGASKKNDISQLVNICEPDMTTLLNVSEAHMQSFGNMENLISTKEEIFSHPRTNQVILNKDDLYYSKWARLNNDKKITTISAKENADYMIKYNNETDFYFTTVKGDFSIDKKYTTGHLPINMLFSVSLAMEAGANIEDVQNGLQSFKGVKGRFYKFISKNKSTVI
;
A
#
# COMPACT_ATOMS: atom_id res chain seq x y z
N ILE A 1 -20.64 13.69 -3.51
CA ILE A 1 -19.29 13.27 -3.82
C ILE A 1 -18.85 13.79 -5.10
N ASP A 2 -19.77 13.93 -5.91
CA ASP A 2 -19.51 13.99 -7.32
C ASP A 2 -18.66 15.21 -7.69
N ALA A 3 -18.94 16.39 -7.14
CA ALA A 3 -18.15 17.59 -7.45
C ALA A 3 -16.70 17.50 -6.92
N LEU A 4 -16.50 17.08 -5.66
CA LEU A 4 -15.17 17.01 -5.06
C LEU A 4 -14.29 15.93 -5.72
N GLY A 5 -14.88 14.78 -6.00
CA GLY A 5 -14.22 13.68 -6.72
C GLY A 5 -13.86 14.05 -8.15
N VAL A 6 -14.78 14.70 -8.87
CA VAL A 6 -14.54 15.18 -10.24
C VAL A 6 -13.43 16.23 -10.28
N ILE A 7 -13.41 17.17 -9.33
CA ILE A 7 -12.34 18.17 -9.25
C ILE A 7 -11.00 17.48 -8.99
N ALA A 8 -10.94 16.52 -8.04
CA ALA A 8 -9.70 15.79 -7.74
C ALA A 8 -9.21 14.96 -8.93
N TYR A 9 -10.11 14.30 -9.64
CA TYR A 9 -9.81 13.56 -10.87
C TYR A 9 -9.19 14.48 -11.93
N ASN A 10 -9.83 15.61 -12.24
CA ASN A 10 -9.32 16.55 -13.24
C ASN A 10 -7.99 17.18 -12.80
N LEU A 11 -7.82 17.44 -11.50
CA LEU A 11 -6.58 17.95 -10.97
C LEU A 11 -5.44 16.95 -11.14
N LYS A 12 -5.68 15.67 -10.85
CA LYS A 12 -4.71 14.60 -11.07
C LYS A 12 -4.31 14.49 -12.55
N LYS A 13 -5.27 14.64 -13.47
CA LYS A 13 -4.99 14.72 -14.91
C LYS A 13 -4.09 15.90 -15.25
N ALA A 14 -4.35 17.07 -14.67
CA ALA A 14 -3.54 18.27 -14.87
C ALA A 14 -2.12 18.16 -14.29
N MET A 15 -1.89 17.25 -13.34
CA MET A 15 -0.54 16.93 -12.79
C MET A 15 0.30 16.05 -13.73
N GLY A 16 -0.17 15.71 -14.93
CA GLY A 16 0.53 14.80 -15.84
C GLY A 16 0.32 13.31 -15.53
N GLU A 17 -0.74 12.98 -14.80
CA GLU A 17 -1.13 11.60 -14.49
C GLU A 17 -0.01 10.79 -13.78
N PRO A 18 0.49 11.21 -12.63
CA PRO A 18 1.56 10.53 -11.92
C PRO A 18 1.22 9.06 -11.68
N PHE A 19 2.24 8.19 -11.74
CA PHE A 19 2.05 6.75 -11.50
C PHE A 19 1.43 6.52 -10.12
N THR A 20 0.28 5.88 -10.07
CA THR A 20 -0.55 5.79 -8.87
C THR A 20 -0.67 4.36 -8.36
N ILE A 21 -0.44 4.20 -7.07
CA ILE A 21 -0.59 2.94 -6.33
C ILE A 21 -1.82 3.04 -5.43
N GLY A 22 -2.75 2.09 -5.56
CA GLY A 22 -3.91 1.93 -4.67
C GLY A 22 -3.71 0.80 -3.67
N VAL A 23 -3.95 1.07 -2.40
CA VAL A 23 -3.80 0.09 -1.31
C VAL A 23 -5.10 -0.03 -0.53
N THR A 24 -5.68 -1.23 -0.47
CA THR A 24 -6.81 -1.54 0.43
C THR A 24 -6.57 -2.82 1.23
N GLY A 25 -7.45 -3.12 2.14
CA GLY A 25 -7.42 -4.29 3.02
C GLY A 25 -8.18 -4.05 4.32
N THR A 26 -8.34 -5.04 5.15
CA THR A 26 -8.87 -4.85 6.50
C THR A 26 -7.82 -4.19 7.37
N ASN A 27 -6.63 -4.77 7.46
CA ASN A 27 -5.53 -4.33 8.30
C ASN A 27 -4.29 -3.97 7.46
N GLY A 28 -3.40 -3.15 8.01
CA GLY A 28 -2.10 -2.83 7.40
C GLY A 28 -2.09 -1.68 6.40
N LYS A 29 -3.22 -1.22 5.88
CA LYS A 29 -3.34 -0.20 4.84
C LYS A 29 -2.43 1.01 5.06
N THR A 30 -2.59 1.70 6.19
CA THR A 30 -1.83 2.93 6.49
C THR A 30 -0.33 2.65 6.61
N SER A 31 0.04 1.53 7.24
CA SER A 31 1.46 1.15 7.39
C SER A 31 2.10 0.87 6.04
N VAL A 32 1.43 0.09 5.19
CA VAL A 32 1.92 -0.20 3.83
C VAL A 32 1.98 1.07 2.98
N THR A 33 0.92 1.86 2.94
CA THR A 33 0.88 3.13 2.18
C THR A 33 2.02 4.07 2.59
N LYS A 34 2.24 4.27 3.90
CA LYS A 34 3.27 5.18 4.40
C LYS A 34 4.67 4.65 4.17
N LEU A 35 4.91 3.36 4.40
CA LEU A 35 6.23 2.76 4.18
C LEU A 35 6.58 2.72 2.69
N THR A 36 5.63 2.35 1.81
CA THR A 36 5.83 2.42 0.35
C THR A 36 6.20 3.84 -0.08
N ALA A 37 5.47 4.84 0.42
CA ALA A 37 5.77 6.24 0.10
C ALA A 37 7.15 6.67 0.63
N GLU A 38 7.57 6.22 1.81
CA GLU A 38 8.88 6.54 2.38
C GLU A 38 10.03 5.94 1.57
N ILE A 39 9.87 4.71 1.08
CA ILE A 39 10.84 4.08 0.17
C ILE A 39 10.90 4.86 -1.15
N LEU A 40 9.78 5.16 -1.76
CA LEU A 40 9.73 5.88 -3.04
C LEU A 40 10.30 7.31 -2.95
N LYS A 41 10.15 7.99 -1.82
CA LYS A 41 10.71 9.34 -1.59
C LYS A 41 12.22 9.42 -1.64
N GLN A 42 12.92 8.29 -1.61
CA GLN A 42 14.39 8.28 -1.75
C GLN A 42 14.81 8.74 -3.14
N SER A 43 13.98 8.50 -4.18
CA SER A 43 14.31 8.83 -5.57
C SER A 43 13.20 9.59 -6.32
N PHE A 44 12.02 9.81 -5.73
CA PHE A 44 10.86 10.39 -6.41
C PHE A 44 10.16 11.45 -5.55
N ASN A 45 9.48 12.39 -6.21
CA ASN A 45 8.51 13.27 -5.56
C ASN A 45 7.19 12.50 -5.33
N VAL A 46 6.87 12.20 -4.09
CA VAL A 46 5.77 11.29 -3.74
C VAL A 46 4.64 11.99 -3.00
N SER A 47 3.43 11.85 -3.52
CA SER A 47 2.20 12.16 -2.81
C SER A 47 1.60 10.92 -2.13
N THR A 48 1.02 11.10 -0.95
CA THR A 48 0.39 10.00 -0.21
C THR A 48 -0.80 10.48 0.61
N THR A 49 -1.69 9.56 0.95
CA THR A 49 -2.83 9.81 1.84
C THR A 49 -2.44 10.60 3.09
N ILE A 50 -3.17 11.67 3.38
CA ILE A 50 -3.00 12.50 4.57
C ILE A 50 -3.69 11.81 5.76
N GLY A 51 -2.95 11.53 6.84
CA GLY A 51 -3.55 10.90 8.01
C GLY A 51 -4.31 9.62 7.67
N ASN A 52 -5.61 9.62 7.90
CA ASN A 52 -6.57 8.56 7.58
C ASN A 52 -7.59 8.99 6.49
N PHE A 53 -7.25 9.95 5.65
CA PHE A 53 -8.10 10.50 4.58
C PHE A 53 -8.24 9.52 3.41
N ASN A 54 -8.91 8.40 3.65
CA ASN A 54 -8.99 7.25 2.75
C ASN A 54 -10.40 6.99 2.20
N ASN A 55 -11.31 7.95 2.35
CA ASN A 55 -12.69 7.90 1.87
C ASN A 55 -12.95 8.93 0.74
N ASP A 56 -14.19 9.03 0.33
CA ASP A 56 -14.73 9.90 -0.74
C ASP A 56 -14.51 11.41 -0.55
N ILE A 57 -14.25 11.85 0.68
CA ILE A 57 -13.85 13.23 1.01
C ILE A 57 -12.32 13.32 1.17
N GLY A 58 -11.75 12.38 1.88
CA GLY A 58 -10.35 12.40 2.27
C GLY A 58 -9.37 12.17 1.12
N LEU A 59 -9.69 11.27 0.19
CA LEU A 59 -8.85 11.03 -1.00
C LEU A 59 -8.75 12.27 -1.89
N PRO A 60 -9.84 12.96 -2.25
CA PRO A 60 -9.77 14.25 -2.94
C PRO A 60 -8.89 15.28 -2.23
N LEU A 61 -9.02 15.43 -0.92
CA LEU A 61 -8.19 16.36 -0.15
C LEU A 61 -6.70 15.98 -0.17
N SER A 62 -6.39 14.69 -0.19
CA SER A 62 -5.01 14.20 -0.36
C SER A 62 -4.46 14.52 -1.74
N ILE A 63 -5.28 14.41 -2.79
CA ILE A 63 -4.92 14.79 -4.17
C ILE A 63 -4.72 16.30 -4.28
N PHE A 64 -5.59 17.12 -3.68
CA PHE A 64 -5.45 18.59 -3.70
C PHE A 64 -4.15 19.05 -3.05
N LYS A 65 -3.77 18.43 -1.92
CA LYS A 65 -2.49 18.76 -1.25
C LYS A 65 -1.27 18.35 -2.09
N ALA A 66 -1.44 17.37 -2.95
CA ALA A 66 -0.40 16.87 -3.82
C ALA A 66 -0.20 17.72 -5.08
N PHE A 67 -1.12 18.66 -5.33
CA PHE A 67 -1.11 19.44 -6.57
C PHE A 67 0.16 20.27 -6.65
N ASN A 68 1.11 19.71 -7.33
CA ASN A 68 2.22 20.40 -7.97
C ASN A 68 2.56 19.65 -9.25
N ASN A 69 3.18 20.31 -10.18
CA ASN A 69 3.56 19.72 -11.47
C ASN A 69 4.78 18.78 -11.38
N GLU A 70 5.29 18.54 -10.16
CA GLU A 70 6.51 17.78 -9.91
C GLU A 70 6.25 16.40 -9.26
N THR A 71 4.99 16.04 -8.99
CA THR A 71 4.67 14.74 -8.38
C THR A 71 4.87 13.61 -9.37
N ASP A 72 5.81 12.70 -9.08
CA ASP A 72 6.12 11.55 -9.92
C ASP A 72 5.25 10.35 -9.58
N LYS A 73 5.00 10.13 -8.30
CA LYS A 73 4.33 8.94 -7.76
C LYS A 73 3.26 9.31 -6.74
N CYS A 74 2.15 8.57 -6.78
CA CYS A 74 1.09 8.67 -5.78
C CYS A 74 0.89 7.32 -5.08
N VAL A 75 0.74 7.32 -3.75
CA VAL A 75 0.42 6.11 -2.99
C VAL A 75 -0.80 6.42 -2.12
N TYR A 76 -1.95 5.87 -2.48
CA TYR A 76 -3.22 6.17 -1.81
C TYR A 76 -3.81 4.97 -1.09
N GLU A 77 -4.17 5.19 0.19
CA GLU A 77 -4.98 4.28 0.97
C GLU A 77 -6.44 4.43 0.57
N LEU A 78 -7.12 3.31 0.25
CA LEU A 78 -8.53 3.27 -0.12
C LEU A 78 -9.31 2.50 0.94
N GLY A 79 -10.19 3.22 1.64
CA GLY A 79 -11.05 2.68 2.69
C GLY A 79 -12.47 2.45 2.21
N ALA A 80 -13.19 1.53 2.84
CA ALA A 80 -14.60 1.28 2.57
C ALA A 80 -15.40 1.08 3.85
N SER A 81 -16.61 1.60 3.86
CA SER A 81 -17.63 1.39 4.86
C SER A 81 -18.87 0.68 4.30
N LYS A 82 -19.07 0.71 3.00
CA LYS A 82 -20.18 0.09 2.26
C LYS A 82 -19.75 -0.32 0.85
N LYS A 83 -20.62 -1.08 0.18
CA LYS A 83 -20.45 -1.48 -1.22
C LYS A 83 -20.28 -0.25 -2.14
N ASN A 84 -19.44 -0.38 -3.17
CA ASN A 84 -19.06 0.62 -4.15
C ASN A 84 -18.16 1.77 -3.61
N ASP A 85 -17.79 1.79 -2.34
CA ASP A 85 -16.88 2.81 -1.82
C ASP A 85 -15.50 2.72 -2.50
N ILE A 86 -14.94 1.52 -2.63
CA ILE A 86 -13.62 1.35 -3.29
C ILE A 86 -13.72 1.65 -4.78
N SER A 87 -14.78 1.18 -5.46
CA SER A 87 -15.03 1.47 -6.87
C SER A 87 -15.04 2.98 -7.14
N GLN A 88 -15.69 3.75 -6.26
CA GLN A 88 -15.74 5.19 -6.35
C GLN A 88 -14.35 5.83 -6.18
N LEU A 89 -13.56 5.35 -5.23
CA LEU A 89 -12.20 5.86 -4.97
C LEU A 89 -11.24 5.53 -6.12
N VAL A 90 -11.30 4.33 -6.70
CA VAL A 90 -10.45 3.98 -7.85
C VAL A 90 -10.80 4.79 -9.10
N ASN A 91 -12.06 5.19 -9.28
CA ASN A 91 -12.47 6.10 -10.35
C ASN A 91 -11.97 7.54 -10.15
N ILE A 92 -11.67 7.95 -8.91
CA ILE A 92 -11.07 9.27 -8.63
C ILE A 92 -9.56 9.24 -8.85
N CYS A 93 -8.87 8.23 -8.34
CA CYS A 93 -7.41 8.20 -8.37
C CYS A 93 -6.81 7.39 -9.52
N GLU A 94 -7.60 6.61 -10.25
CA GLU A 94 -7.17 5.79 -11.40
C GLU A 94 -5.81 5.12 -11.18
N PRO A 95 -5.72 4.10 -10.30
CA PRO A 95 -4.44 3.50 -9.97
C PRO A 95 -3.89 2.67 -11.14
N ASP A 96 -2.58 2.79 -11.40
CA ASP A 96 -1.84 1.95 -12.34
C ASP A 96 -1.53 0.58 -11.74
N MET A 97 -1.26 0.55 -10.43
CA MET A 97 -0.95 -0.65 -9.66
C MET A 97 -1.77 -0.70 -8.37
N THR A 98 -2.24 -1.88 -8.00
CA THR A 98 -3.06 -2.06 -6.79
C THR A 98 -2.65 -3.26 -5.96
N THR A 99 -3.06 -3.24 -4.69
CA THR A 99 -2.98 -4.39 -3.80
C THR A 99 -4.16 -4.45 -2.83
N LEU A 100 -4.65 -5.65 -2.59
CA LEU A 100 -5.55 -6.01 -1.50
C LEU A 100 -4.76 -6.81 -0.48
N LEU A 101 -4.45 -6.18 0.67
CA LEU A 101 -3.53 -6.75 1.65
C LEU A 101 -4.06 -8.00 2.35
N ASN A 102 -5.31 -7.95 2.76
CA ASN A 102 -6.02 -9.02 3.47
C ASN A 102 -7.50 -8.69 3.62
N VAL A 103 -8.31 -9.71 3.88
CA VAL A 103 -9.70 -9.57 4.32
C VAL A 103 -9.90 -10.40 5.58
N SER A 104 -10.37 -9.75 6.64
CA SER A 104 -10.74 -10.39 7.90
C SER A 104 -12.01 -9.76 8.44
N GLU A 105 -12.67 -10.42 9.37
CA GLU A 105 -13.88 -9.92 10.01
C GLU A 105 -13.63 -8.54 10.63
N ALA A 106 -14.20 -7.53 10.02
CA ALA A 106 -14.21 -6.15 10.51
C ALA A 106 -15.41 -5.43 9.89
N HIS A 107 -16.00 -4.52 10.64
CA HIS A 107 -17.14 -3.72 10.18
C HIS A 107 -18.35 -4.57 9.67
N MET A 108 -18.53 -5.78 10.20
CA MET A 108 -19.58 -6.72 9.77
C MET A 108 -20.99 -6.11 9.85
N GLN A 109 -21.21 -5.18 10.79
CA GLN A 109 -22.50 -4.46 10.88
C GLN A 109 -22.81 -3.64 9.63
N SER A 110 -21.80 -3.09 8.97
CA SER A 110 -21.98 -2.26 7.77
C SER A 110 -22.09 -3.07 6.48
N PHE A 111 -21.41 -4.22 6.40
CA PHE A 111 -21.39 -5.06 5.19
C PHE A 111 -22.41 -6.20 5.22
N GLY A 112 -22.94 -6.53 6.40
CA GLY A 112 -23.93 -7.58 6.60
C GLY A 112 -23.34 -9.00 6.59
N ASN A 113 -22.43 -9.32 5.67
CA ASN A 113 -21.76 -10.62 5.60
C ASN A 113 -20.35 -10.51 5.00
N MET A 114 -19.57 -11.59 5.14
CA MET A 114 -18.19 -11.65 4.68
C MET A 114 -18.06 -11.53 3.16
N GLU A 115 -18.99 -12.08 2.40
CA GLU A 115 -18.99 -12.05 0.95
C GLU A 115 -19.11 -10.61 0.42
N ASN A 116 -19.97 -9.80 1.00
CA ASN A 116 -20.11 -8.38 0.67
C ASN A 116 -18.84 -7.60 1.02
N LEU A 117 -18.19 -7.90 2.14
CA LEU A 117 -16.93 -7.29 2.53
C LEU A 117 -15.81 -7.63 1.55
N ILE A 118 -15.70 -8.91 1.15
CA ILE A 118 -14.72 -9.37 0.17
C ILE A 118 -14.95 -8.68 -1.17
N SER A 119 -16.18 -8.76 -1.70
CA SER A 119 -16.53 -8.18 -3.00
C SER A 119 -16.30 -6.66 -3.04
N THR A 120 -16.60 -5.95 -1.95
CA THR A 120 -16.30 -4.51 -1.86
C THR A 120 -14.81 -4.22 -1.92
N LYS A 121 -13.97 -5.03 -1.27
CA LYS A 121 -12.51 -4.82 -1.34
C LYS A 121 -11.93 -5.22 -2.68
N GLU A 122 -12.49 -6.22 -3.34
CA GLU A 122 -12.13 -6.63 -4.71
C GLU A 122 -12.39 -5.55 -5.76
N GLU A 123 -13.25 -4.58 -5.46
CA GLU A 123 -13.48 -3.41 -6.32
C GLU A 123 -12.17 -2.64 -6.63
N ILE A 124 -11.11 -2.79 -5.83
CA ILE A 124 -9.81 -2.16 -6.08
C ILE A 124 -9.18 -2.60 -7.40
N PHE A 125 -9.54 -3.76 -7.90
CA PHE A 125 -9.03 -4.32 -9.14
C PHE A 125 -9.82 -3.89 -10.39
N SER A 126 -10.93 -3.16 -10.22
CA SER A 126 -11.93 -2.95 -11.27
C SER A 126 -11.56 -1.90 -12.30
N HIS A 127 -10.64 -0.97 -11.99
CA HIS A 127 -10.36 0.16 -12.89
C HIS A 127 -9.55 -0.28 -14.12
N PRO A 128 -9.92 0.14 -15.35
CA PRO A 128 -9.25 -0.28 -16.59
C PRO A 128 -7.76 0.14 -16.67
N ARG A 129 -7.38 1.23 -16.01
CA ARG A 129 -5.99 1.70 -15.94
C ARG A 129 -5.10 0.78 -15.09
N THR A 130 -5.69 0.03 -14.16
CA THR A 130 -4.96 -0.92 -13.32
C THR A 130 -4.46 -2.07 -14.17
N ASN A 131 -3.18 -2.08 -14.49
CA ASN A 131 -2.51 -3.09 -15.32
C ASN A 131 -1.57 -4.01 -14.51
N GLN A 132 -1.35 -3.71 -13.23
CA GLN A 132 -0.51 -4.49 -12.34
C GLN A 132 -1.15 -4.67 -10.96
N VAL A 133 -1.03 -5.87 -10.40
CA VAL A 133 -1.50 -6.20 -9.05
C VAL A 133 -0.41 -6.92 -8.26
N ILE A 134 -0.29 -6.59 -6.97
CA ILE A 134 0.55 -7.32 -6.03
C ILE A 134 -0.33 -8.20 -5.16
N LEU A 135 -0.09 -9.52 -5.16
CA LEU A 135 -0.88 -10.51 -4.44
C LEU A 135 -0.04 -11.35 -3.49
N ASN A 136 -0.55 -11.56 -2.28
CA ASN A 136 0.07 -12.45 -1.29
C ASN A 136 -0.36 -13.90 -1.53
N LYS A 137 0.59 -14.78 -1.87
CA LYS A 137 0.35 -16.22 -2.06
C LYS A 137 -0.07 -16.93 -0.78
N ASP A 138 0.31 -16.38 0.38
CA ASP A 138 -0.05 -16.94 1.68
C ASP A 138 -1.50 -16.64 2.09
N ASP A 139 -2.22 -15.79 1.34
CA ASP A 139 -3.60 -15.40 1.64
C ASP A 139 -4.60 -16.47 1.17
N LEU A 140 -5.63 -16.72 1.99
CA LEU A 140 -6.69 -17.68 1.70
C LEU A 140 -7.40 -17.41 0.34
N TYR A 141 -7.50 -16.14 -0.04
CA TYR A 141 -8.18 -15.70 -1.26
C TYR A 141 -7.25 -15.54 -2.46
N TYR A 142 -5.96 -15.86 -2.35
CA TYR A 142 -4.99 -15.70 -3.42
C TYR A 142 -5.46 -16.29 -4.76
N SER A 143 -5.89 -17.56 -4.75
CA SER A 143 -6.32 -18.24 -5.99
C SER A 143 -7.55 -17.58 -6.63
N LYS A 144 -8.45 -17.00 -5.85
CA LYS A 144 -9.58 -16.22 -6.34
C LYS A 144 -9.11 -14.93 -6.98
N TRP A 145 -8.26 -14.18 -6.29
CA TRP A 145 -7.77 -12.88 -6.77
C TRP A 145 -6.84 -13.01 -7.97
N ALA A 146 -6.02 -14.05 -8.05
CA ALA A 146 -5.20 -14.34 -9.21
C ALA A 146 -6.05 -14.61 -10.45
N ARG A 147 -7.15 -15.37 -10.31
CA ARG A 147 -8.10 -15.59 -11.42
C ARG A 147 -8.84 -14.33 -11.84
N LEU A 148 -9.23 -13.49 -10.88
CA LEU A 148 -9.93 -12.23 -11.13
C LEU A 148 -9.06 -11.23 -11.91
N ASN A 149 -7.74 -11.34 -11.82
CA ASN A 149 -6.76 -10.44 -12.43
C ASN A 149 -5.87 -11.12 -13.47
N ASN A 150 -6.33 -12.19 -14.12
CA ASN A 150 -5.54 -12.96 -15.07
C ASN A 150 -5.18 -12.20 -16.37
N ASP A 151 -5.81 -11.06 -16.60
CA ASP A 151 -5.57 -10.10 -17.67
C ASP A 151 -4.49 -9.04 -17.32
N LYS A 152 -4.02 -9.02 -16.07
CA LYS A 152 -3.06 -8.05 -15.54
C LYS A 152 -1.70 -8.69 -15.25
N LYS A 153 -0.68 -7.86 -15.12
CA LYS A 153 0.61 -8.32 -14.56
C LYS A 153 0.42 -8.63 -13.08
N ILE A 154 0.51 -9.89 -12.70
CA ILE A 154 0.49 -10.32 -11.30
C ILE A 154 1.93 -10.43 -10.80
N THR A 155 2.26 -9.69 -9.75
CA THR A 155 3.49 -9.85 -8.98
C THR A 155 3.13 -10.49 -7.64
N THR A 156 3.82 -11.55 -7.28
CA THR A 156 3.52 -12.36 -6.10
C THR A 156 4.46 -12.07 -4.95
N ILE A 157 3.92 -12.10 -3.73
CA ILE A 157 4.71 -12.04 -2.51
C ILE A 157 4.39 -13.25 -1.62
N SER A 158 5.35 -13.69 -0.81
CA SER A 158 5.14 -14.74 0.19
C SER A 158 6.20 -14.71 1.29
N ALA A 159 5.79 -15.06 2.51
CA ALA A 159 6.70 -15.37 3.62
C ALA A 159 6.91 -16.87 3.82
N LYS A 160 6.21 -17.73 3.06
CA LYS A 160 6.17 -19.19 3.25
C LYS A 160 6.65 -19.99 2.04
N GLU A 161 6.29 -19.59 0.83
CA GLU A 161 6.54 -20.33 -0.39
C GLU A 161 7.21 -19.48 -1.47
N ASN A 162 7.65 -20.12 -2.57
CA ASN A 162 8.31 -19.41 -3.66
C ASN A 162 7.40 -18.37 -4.32
N ALA A 163 7.89 -17.13 -4.41
CA ALA A 163 7.20 -15.97 -4.98
C ALA A 163 8.23 -14.99 -5.60
N ASP A 164 7.76 -13.99 -6.34
CA ASP A 164 8.62 -12.96 -6.93
C ASP A 164 9.34 -12.13 -5.86
N TYR A 165 8.69 -11.92 -4.73
CA TYR A 165 9.23 -11.25 -3.55
C TYR A 165 9.00 -12.11 -2.32
N MET A 166 10.05 -12.39 -1.58
CA MET A 166 10.01 -13.22 -0.37
C MET A 166 10.70 -12.53 0.78
N ILE A 167 10.23 -12.81 2.00
CA ILE A 167 10.89 -12.41 3.23
C ILE A 167 11.16 -13.64 4.10
N LYS A 168 12.39 -13.77 4.59
CA LYS A 168 12.79 -14.84 5.49
C LYS A 168 13.47 -14.26 6.72
N TYR A 169 13.37 -14.94 7.82
CA TYR A 169 14.16 -14.65 9.00
C TYR A 169 15.54 -15.30 8.80
N ASN A 170 16.59 -14.49 8.73
CA ASN A 170 17.96 -14.98 8.56
C ASN A 170 18.76 -14.76 9.83
N ASN A 171 18.44 -15.36 10.92
CA ASN A 171 18.97 -15.17 12.26
C ASN A 171 18.07 -14.32 13.16
N GLU A 172 18.47 -14.15 14.42
CA GLU A 172 17.73 -13.34 15.40
C GLU A 172 17.75 -11.84 15.08
N THR A 173 18.68 -11.37 14.24
CA THR A 173 18.99 -9.95 14.02
C THR A 173 18.45 -9.34 12.72
N ASP A 174 18.26 -10.12 11.66
CA ASP A 174 18.00 -9.59 10.34
C ASP A 174 16.78 -10.20 9.65
N PHE A 175 16.14 -9.41 8.78
CA PHE A 175 15.25 -9.89 7.74
C PHE A 175 16.03 -10.00 6.42
N TYR A 176 15.84 -11.10 5.72
CA TYR A 176 16.40 -11.35 4.40
C TYR A 176 15.29 -11.31 3.35
N PHE A 177 15.49 -10.48 2.34
CA PHE A 177 14.58 -10.35 1.21
C PHE A 177 15.21 -10.98 -0.03
N THR A 178 14.44 -11.88 -0.66
CA THR A 178 14.74 -12.38 -2.00
C THR A 178 13.76 -11.73 -2.96
N THR A 179 14.26 -11.11 -4.01
CA THR A 179 13.41 -10.39 -4.97
C THR A 179 13.87 -10.65 -6.41
N VAL A 180 12.98 -10.42 -7.36
CA VAL A 180 13.31 -10.51 -8.81
C VAL A 180 14.33 -9.47 -9.26
N LYS A 181 14.65 -8.46 -8.42
CA LYS A 181 15.63 -7.39 -8.70
C LYS A 181 16.92 -7.52 -7.89
N GLY A 182 17.10 -8.61 -7.14
CA GLY A 182 18.24 -8.89 -6.29
C GLY A 182 17.87 -9.07 -4.83
N ASP A 183 18.78 -9.65 -4.09
CA ASP A 183 18.59 -10.01 -2.67
C ASP A 183 19.27 -8.99 -1.77
N PHE A 184 18.71 -8.76 -0.59
CA PHE A 184 19.29 -7.88 0.42
C PHE A 184 18.82 -8.25 1.83
N SER A 185 19.50 -7.73 2.84
CA SER A 185 19.10 -7.85 4.24
C SER A 185 18.90 -6.49 4.88
N ILE A 186 18.11 -6.47 5.95
CA ILE A 186 17.86 -5.31 6.79
C ILE A 186 17.87 -5.71 8.26
N ASP A 187 18.59 -4.96 9.10
CA ASP A 187 18.61 -5.17 10.55
C ASP A 187 17.21 -4.93 11.14
N LYS A 188 16.71 -5.87 11.92
CA LYS A 188 15.40 -5.81 12.59
C LYS A 188 15.19 -4.56 13.43
N LYS A 189 16.23 -3.93 13.93
CA LYS A 189 16.12 -2.67 14.68
C LYS A 189 15.43 -1.55 13.88
N TYR A 190 15.52 -1.60 12.55
CA TYR A 190 14.88 -0.63 11.65
C TYR A 190 13.43 -1.01 11.29
N THR A 191 13.00 -2.19 11.68
CA THR A 191 11.70 -2.75 11.26
C THR A 191 10.69 -2.84 12.40
N THR A 192 10.95 -2.16 13.52
CA THR A 192 10.15 -2.27 14.75
C THR A 192 8.68 -1.95 14.51
N GLY A 193 7.82 -2.90 14.90
CA GLY A 193 6.38 -2.74 14.90
C GLY A 193 5.67 -3.04 13.58
N HIS A 194 6.39 -3.42 12.53
CA HIS A 194 5.75 -3.83 11.27
C HIS A 194 5.68 -5.34 11.17
N LEU A 195 4.51 -5.85 10.78
CA LEU A 195 4.39 -7.25 10.38
C LEU A 195 5.27 -7.46 9.15
N PRO A 196 6.09 -8.52 9.10
CA PRO A 196 6.97 -8.81 7.96
C PRO A 196 6.26 -8.78 6.62
N ILE A 197 5.00 -9.25 6.58
CA ILE A 197 4.19 -9.23 5.36
C ILE A 197 3.86 -7.80 4.89
N ASN A 198 3.62 -6.84 5.80
CA ASN A 198 3.40 -5.44 5.43
C ASN A 198 4.67 -4.79 4.86
N MET A 199 5.84 -5.16 5.39
CA MET A 199 7.12 -4.72 4.83
C MET A 199 7.30 -5.30 3.43
N LEU A 200 6.99 -6.58 3.24
CA LEU A 200 7.11 -7.24 1.94
C LEU A 200 6.19 -6.62 0.89
N PHE A 201 4.94 -6.30 1.24
CA PHE A 201 4.05 -5.49 0.39
C PHE A 201 4.66 -4.13 0.04
N SER A 202 5.20 -3.42 1.03
CA SER A 202 5.75 -2.08 0.80
C SER A 202 6.99 -2.12 -0.10
N VAL A 203 7.88 -3.09 0.11
CA VAL A 203 9.07 -3.32 -0.71
C VAL A 203 8.67 -3.65 -2.14
N SER A 204 7.78 -4.63 -2.33
CA SER A 204 7.35 -5.03 -3.68
C SER A 204 6.65 -3.91 -4.44
N LEU A 205 5.73 -3.18 -3.79
CA LEU A 205 5.06 -2.02 -4.38
C LEU A 205 6.06 -0.93 -4.80
N ALA A 206 7.01 -0.60 -3.94
CA ALA A 206 8.01 0.43 -4.23
C ALA A 206 8.96 0.01 -5.35
N MET A 207 9.48 -1.22 -5.31
CA MET A 207 10.39 -1.73 -6.34
C MET A 207 9.69 -1.88 -7.69
N GLU A 208 8.44 -2.35 -7.73
CA GLU A 208 7.65 -2.41 -8.97
C GLU A 208 7.34 -1.00 -9.51
N ALA A 209 7.23 0.00 -8.66
CA ALA A 209 7.06 1.41 -9.05
C ALA A 209 8.37 2.13 -9.41
N GLY A 210 9.53 1.44 -9.37
CA GLY A 210 10.80 1.97 -9.85
C GLY A 210 11.90 2.18 -8.79
N ALA A 211 11.63 1.95 -7.51
CA ALA A 211 12.65 1.99 -6.47
C ALA A 211 13.70 0.90 -6.68
N ASN A 212 14.95 1.21 -6.33
CA ASN A 212 16.03 0.25 -6.29
C ASN A 212 16.28 -0.29 -4.87
N ILE A 213 17.24 -1.20 -4.69
CA ILE A 213 17.56 -1.81 -3.39
C ILE A 213 18.06 -0.76 -2.38
N GLU A 214 18.82 0.21 -2.82
CA GLU A 214 19.33 1.28 -1.96
C GLU A 214 18.19 2.16 -1.45
N ASP A 215 17.24 2.53 -2.30
CA ASP A 215 16.01 3.23 -1.91
C ASP A 215 15.22 2.46 -0.84
N VAL A 216 15.10 1.14 -1.04
CA VAL A 216 14.41 0.26 -0.08
C VAL A 216 15.12 0.27 1.27
N GLN A 217 16.44 0.07 1.29
CA GLN A 217 17.22 0.03 2.53
C GLN A 217 17.16 1.38 3.27
N ASN A 218 17.34 2.49 2.56
CA ASN A 218 17.28 3.84 3.13
C ASN A 218 15.86 4.16 3.64
N GLY A 219 14.82 3.84 2.87
CA GLY A 219 13.43 4.04 3.26
C GLY A 219 13.02 3.23 4.49
N LEU A 220 13.43 1.96 4.58
CA LEU A 220 13.20 1.13 5.76
C LEU A 220 13.94 1.66 6.99
N GLN A 221 15.17 2.16 6.84
CA GLN A 221 15.96 2.72 7.94
C GLN A 221 15.41 4.07 8.44
N SER A 222 14.92 4.92 7.54
CA SER A 222 14.36 6.24 7.87
C SER A 222 12.96 6.18 8.45
N PHE A 223 12.22 5.10 8.22
CA PHE A 223 10.82 4.98 8.59
C PHE A 223 10.62 4.87 10.11
N LYS A 224 10.00 5.88 10.70
CA LYS A 224 9.77 5.97 12.16
C LYS A 224 8.46 5.32 12.63
N GLY A 225 7.76 4.63 11.74
CA GLY A 225 6.43 4.09 12.05
C GLY A 225 5.30 5.11 11.85
N VAL A 226 4.08 4.68 12.15
CA VAL A 226 2.88 5.51 12.05
C VAL A 226 2.38 5.83 13.44
N LYS A 227 2.16 7.11 13.75
CA LYS A 227 1.62 7.55 15.07
C LYS A 227 0.35 6.77 15.42
N GLY A 228 0.30 6.23 16.63
CA GLY A 228 -0.81 5.40 17.11
C GLY A 228 -0.79 3.94 16.58
N ARG A 229 0.27 3.53 15.86
CA ARG A 229 0.46 2.17 15.37
C ARG A 229 1.92 1.78 15.50
N PHE A 230 2.34 1.33 16.69
CA PHE A 230 3.73 0.95 16.98
C PHE A 230 4.75 2.06 16.67
N TYR A 231 4.41 3.29 17.01
CA TYR A 231 5.33 4.42 16.86
C TYR A 231 6.34 4.42 18.00
N LYS A 232 7.60 4.21 17.67
CA LYS A 232 8.70 4.22 18.65
C LYS A 232 9.16 5.66 18.89
N PHE A 233 9.12 6.11 20.14
CA PHE A 233 9.78 7.35 20.55
C PHE A 233 10.64 7.11 21.79
N ILE A 234 11.74 7.85 21.82
CA ILE A 234 12.66 7.82 22.96
C ILE A 234 12.23 8.94 23.91
N SER A 235 11.87 8.56 25.13
CA SER A 235 11.51 9.54 26.17
C SER A 235 12.75 10.33 26.61
N LYS A 236 12.54 11.48 27.32
CA LYS A 236 13.62 12.29 27.89
C LYS A 236 14.57 11.47 28.76
N ASN A 237 14.12 10.36 29.35
CA ASN A 237 14.91 9.48 30.20
C ASN A 237 15.54 8.31 29.41
N LYS A 238 15.65 8.40 28.08
CA LYS A 238 16.18 7.36 27.19
C LYS A 238 15.43 6.04 27.20
N SER A 239 14.24 5.95 27.82
CA SER A 239 13.38 4.78 27.72
C SER A 239 12.64 4.79 26.38
N THR A 240 12.53 3.60 25.77
CA THR A 240 11.76 3.41 24.56
C THR A 240 10.29 3.21 24.92
N VAL A 241 9.40 4.00 24.32
CA VAL A 241 7.95 3.84 24.41
C VAL A 241 7.42 3.45 23.04
N ILE A 242 6.54 2.44 23.00
CA ILE A 242 5.92 1.89 21.78
C ILE A 242 4.41 2.12 21.84
#